data_bc4a4cf624522c6840e1d6b6105d0635
#
_entry.id   bc4a4cf624522c6840e1d6b6105d0635
#
_cell.length_a   1.000
_cell.length_b   1.000
_cell.length_c   1.000
_cell.angle_alpha   90.00
_cell.angle_beta   90.00
_cell.angle_gamma   90.00
#
_symmetry.space_group_name_H-M   'P 1'
#
loop_
_entity.id
_entity.type
_entity.pdbx_description
1 polymer ?
#
loop_
_entity_poly.entity_id
_entity_poly.type
_entity_poly.pdbx_seq_one_letter_code
_entity_poly.pdbx_strand_id
1 'polypeptide(L)'
;KEVISEAGVLLELPVFYDMEDADGYKSRHGFEFSSDNVTGICRAFLNCMYPLDCGVYASEGWLNNYSDWQSLDCAVWNAAWKNGYNPTADDDGTDGIKGFMWQYTDKAIIGDKEFDADVIYE
;
A
#
# COMPACT_ATOMS: atom_id res chain seq x y z
N LYS A 1 -2.12 -10.85 -13.11
CA LYS A 1 -1.04 -11.83 -13.26
C LYS A 1 -0.81 -12.19 -14.72
N GLU A 2 -1.83 -12.60 -15.46
CA GLU A 2 -1.72 -12.95 -16.90
C GLU A 2 -1.14 -11.80 -17.73
N VAL A 3 -1.65 -10.59 -17.57
CA VAL A 3 -1.17 -9.39 -18.28
C VAL A 3 0.33 -9.13 -18.04
N ILE A 4 0.80 -9.30 -16.81
CA ILE A 4 2.23 -9.13 -16.48
C ILE A 4 3.06 -10.22 -17.17
N SER A 5 2.59 -11.46 -17.15
CA SER A 5 3.24 -12.58 -17.81
C SER A 5 3.30 -12.40 -19.33
N GLU A 6 2.20 -11.97 -19.94
CA GLU A 6 2.10 -11.73 -21.38
C GLU A 6 2.97 -10.55 -21.84
N ALA A 7 3.10 -9.52 -21.02
CA ALA A 7 3.94 -8.36 -21.32
C ALA A 7 5.44 -8.70 -21.33
N GLY A 8 5.85 -9.81 -20.69
CA GLY A 8 7.25 -10.24 -20.65
C GLY A 8 8.18 -9.26 -19.93
N VAL A 9 7.63 -8.43 -19.04
CA VAL A 9 8.41 -7.43 -18.28
C VAL A 9 8.94 -8.03 -16.99
N LEU A 10 10.14 -7.62 -16.60
CA LEU A 10 10.69 -7.88 -15.28
C LEU A 10 10.22 -6.76 -14.34
N LEU A 11 9.56 -7.14 -13.25
CA LEU A 11 9.18 -6.20 -12.21
C LEU A 11 10.35 -6.05 -11.23
N GLU A 12 10.74 -4.82 -10.96
CA GLU A 12 11.81 -4.50 -10.00
C GLU A 12 11.27 -4.27 -8.57
N LEU A 13 9.98 -4.00 -8.46
CA LEU A 13 9.28 -3.76 -7.20
C LEU A 13 8.08 -4.72 -7.07
N PRO A 14 7.61 -5.00 -5.85
CA PRO A 14 6.41 -5.79 -5.62
C PRO A 14 5.18 -5.20 -6.32
N VAL A 15 4.22 -6.05 -6.64
CA VAL A 15 2.89 -5.63 -7.10
C VAL A 15 2.01 -5.41 -5.87
N PHE A 16 1.54 -4.19 -5.67
CA PHE A 16 0.74 -3.85 -4.51
C PHE A 16 -0.76 -3.94 -4.80
N TYR A 17 -1.51 -4.53 -3.86
CA TYR A 17 -2.95 -4.40 -3.79
C TYR A 17 -3.30 -3.09 -3.09
N ASP A 18 -4.01 -2.22 -3.80
CA ASP A 18 -4.50 -0.95 -3.27
C ASP A 18 -5.76 -1.19 -2.43
N MET A 19 -5.58 -1.23 -1.10
CA MET A 19 -6.67 -1.46 -0.15
C MET A 19 -7.17 -0.15 0.42
N GLU A 20 -8.04 0.48 -0.34
CA GLU A 20 -8.73 1.73 0.05
C GLU A 20 -10.18 1.74 -0.44
N ASP A 21 -10.94 2.75 -0.06
CA ASP A 21 -12.31 2.99 -0.52
C ASP A 21 -12.56 4.50 -0.77
N ALA A 22 -11.53 5.21 -1.29
CA ALA A 22 -11.61 6.64 -1.54
C ALA A 22 -12.74 7.02 -2.52
N ASP A 23 -13.02 6.14 -3.48
CA ASP A 23 -14.16 6.29 -4.41
C ASP A 23 -15.49 5.78 -3.85
N GLY A 24 -15.50 5.18 -2.66
CA GLY A 24 -16.68 4.61 -2.00
C GLY A 24 -17.27 3.39 -2.74
N TYR A 25 -16.52 2.75 -3.63
CA TYR A 25 -17.03 1.60 -4.40
C TYR A 25 -17.38 0.43 -3.49
N LYS A 26 -16.47 0.05 -2.59
CA LYS A 26 -16.68 -1.07 -1.67
C LYS A 26 -17.87 -0.82 -0.74
N SER A 27 -17.95 0.40 -0.17
CA SER A 27 -19.08 0.81 0.68
C SER A 27 -20.42 0.72 -0.04
N ARG A 28 -20.50 1.24 -1.27
CA ARG A 28 -21.74 1.22 -2.06
C ARG A 28 -22.19 -0.20 -2.47
N HIS A 29 -21.27 -1.15 -2.50
CA HIS A 29 -21.57 -2.55 -2.84
C HIS A 29 -21.69 -3.45 -1.61
N GLY A 30 -21.84 -2.86 -0.42
CA GLY A 30 -22.13 -3.60 0.81
C GLY A 30 -20.93 -4.34 1.40
N PHE A 31 -19.71 -3.91 1.08
CA PHE A 31 -18.53 -4.47 1.72
C PHE A 31 -18.51 -4.08 3.21
N GLU A 32 -18.38 -5.07 4.06
CA GLU A 32 -18.26 -4.88 5.51
C GLU A 32 -16.78 -4.71 5.89
N PHE A 33 -16.44 -3.53 6.39
CA PHE A 33 -15.09 -3.19 6.83
C PHE A 33 -14.82 -3.76 8.22
N SER A 34 -14.43 -5.02 8.26
CA SER A 34 -13.92 -5.69 9.47
C SER A 34 -12.49 -6.14 9.24
N SER A 35 -11.74 -6.35 10.31
CA SER A 35 -10.36 -6.84 10.20
C SER A 35 -10.28 -8.16 9.43
N ASP A 36 -11.21 -9.06 9.67
CA ASP A 36 -11.25 -10.35 8.97
C ASP A 36 -11.50 -10.19 7.47
N ASN A 37 -12.45 -9.34 7.08
CA ASN A 37 -12.79 -9.14 5.67
C ASN A 37 -11.67 -8.41 4.91
N VAL A 38 -11.12 -7.35 5.49
CA VAL A 38 -10.03 -6.58 4.87
C VAL A 38 -8.77 -7.44 4.75
N THR A 39 -8.37 -8.12 5.82
CA THR A 39 -7.24 -9.06 5.79
C THR A 39 -7.49 -10.21 4.82
N GLY A 40 -8.71 -10.73 4.80
CA GLY A 40 -9.13 -11.82 3.91
C GLY A 40 -8.99 -11.47 2.42
N ILE A 41 -9.44 -10.28 2.00
CA ILE A 41 -9.31 -9.86 0.60
C ILE A 41 -7.85 -9.61 0.21
N CYS A 42 -7.04 -9.00 1.10
CA CYS A 42 -5.60 -8.84 0.88
C CYS A 42 -4.92 -10.20 0.70
N ARG A 43 -5.20 -11.15 1.59
CA ARG A 43 -4.67 -12.53 1.51
C ARG A 43 -5.07 -13.24 0.23
N ALA A 44 -6.31 -13.06 -0.23
CA ALA A 44 -6.78 -13.63 -1.49
C ALA A 44 -5.98 -13.10 -2.68
N PHE A 45 -5.72 -11.79 -2.71
CA PHE A 45 -4.87 -11.17 -3.74
C PHE A 45 -3.46 -11.77 -3.72
N LEU A 46 -2.79 -11.80 -2.56
CA LEU A 46 -1.44 -12.34 -2.42
C LEU A 46 -1.35 -13.79 -2.91
N ASN A 47 -2.31 -14.64 -2.53
CA ASN A 47 -2.38 -16.02 -2.97
C ASN A 47 -2.57 -16.16 -4.48
N CYS A 48 -3.44 -15.34 -5.09
CA CYS A 48 -3.67 -15.35 -6.54
C CYS A 48 -2.45 -14.89 -7.32
N MET A 49 -1.66 -13.98 -6.77
CA MET A 49 -0.50 -13.41 -7.45
C MET A 49 0.77 -14.28 -7.32
N TYR A 50 0.81 -15.20 -6.37
CA TYR A 50 1.96 -16.11 -6.21
C TYR A 50 2.36 -16.76 -7.55
N PRO A 51 3.66 -16.86 -7.94
CA PRO A 51 4.86 -16.56 -7.15
C PRO A 51 5.45 -15.16 -7.36
N LEU A 52 4.69 -14.18 -7.82
CA LEU A 52 5.17 -12.80 -7.93
C LEU A 52 5.34 -12.18 -6.54
N ASP A 53 6.35 -11.34 -6.39
CA ASP A 53 6.49 -10.51 -5.21
C ASP A 53 5.34 -9.53 -5.13
N CYS A 54 4.61 -9.56 -4.03
CA CYS A 54 3.40 -8.77 -3.84
C CYS A 54 3.33 -8.18 -2.44
N GLY A 55 2.57 -7.11 -2.34
CA GLY A 55 2.33 -6.43 -1.08
C GLY A 55 0.96 -5.79 -1.01
N VAL A 56 0.74 -5.04 0.04
CA VAL A 56 -0.49 -4.29 0.28
C VAL A 56 -0.16 -2.82 0.47
N TYR A 57 -0.83 -1.96 -0.30
CA TYR A 57 -0.90 -0.52 -0.07
C TYR A 57 -2.16 -0.21 0.72
N ALA A 58 -2.04 0.56 1.78
CA ALA A 58 -3.17 1.13 2.49
C ALA A 58 -2.73 2.34 3.32
N SER A 59 -3.68 3.19 3.70
CA SER A 59 -3.41 4.23 4.68
C SER A 59 -3.10 3.63 6.06
N GLU A 60 -2.31 4.35 6.84
CA GLU A 60 -1.99 3.99 8.23
C GLU A 60 -3.25 3.71 9.06
N GLY A 61 -4.30 4.52 8.87
CA GLY A 61 -5.58 4.30 9.52
C GLY A 61 -6.25 2.98 9.15
N TRP A 62 -6.15 2.55 7.89
CA TRP A 62 -6.66 1.25 7.44
C TRP A 62 -5.84 0.09 8.01
N LEU A 63 -4.52 0.20 7.96
CA LEU A 63 -3.63 -0.82 8.52
C LEU A 63 -3.89 -1.03 10.01
N ASN A 64 -3.98 0.05 10.80
CA ASN A 64 -4.14 -0.02 12.24
C ASN A 64 -5.54 -0.42 12.71
N ASN A 65 -6.60 -0.02 11.99
CA ASN A 65 -7.97 -0.15 12.51
C ASN A 65 -8.78 -1.24 11.81
N TYR A 66 -8.44 -1.59 10.57
CA TYR A 66 -9.27 -2.47 9.74
C TYR A 66 -8.53 -3.70 9.21
N SER A 67 -7.28 -3.93 9.60
CA SER A 67 -6.55 -5.11 9.15
C SER A 67 -5.66 -5.72 10.22
N ASP A 68 -5.41 -7.02 10.08
CA ASP A 68 -4.31 -7.74 10.74
C ASP A 68 -3.16 -7.89 9.73
N TRP A 69 -2.59 -6.74 9.32
CA TRP A 69 -1.59 -6.69 8.28
C TRP A 69 -0.33 -7.48 8.62
N GLN A 70 0.05 -7.56 9.91
CA GLN A 70 1.21 -8.32 10.34
C GLN A 70 1.08 -9.81 10.02
N SER A 71 -0.14 -10.34 9.98
CA SER A 71 -0.39 -11.74 9.64
C SER A 71 -0.28 -12.06 8.14
N LEU A 72 -0.15 -11.04 7.29
CA LEU A 72 -0.07 -11.22 5.84
C LEU A 72 1.31 -11.65 5.37
N ASP A 73 2.36 -11.36 6.14
CA ASP A 73 3.76 -11.68 5.82
C ASP A 73 4.14 -11.24 4.39
N CYS A 74 3.90 -9.98 4.08
CA CYS A 74 4.13 -9.40 2.76
C CYS A 74 4.74 -8.00 2.85
N ALA A 75 5.18 -7.46 1.72
CA ALA A 75 5.57 -6.06 1.62
C ALA A 75 4.39 -5.15 1.96
N VAL A 76 4.63 -4.10 2.75
CA VAL A 76 3.64 -3.09 3.10
C VAL A 76 4.08 -1.74 2.56
N TRP A 77 3.18 -1.08 1.84
CA TRP A 77 3.32 0.29 1.42
C TRP A 77 2.33 1.14 2.22
N ASN A 78 2.85 1.79 3.24
CA ASN A 78 2.04 2.59 4.17
C ASN A 78 1.86 4.01 3.64
N ALA A 79 0.63 4.50 3.55
CA ALA A 79 0.34 5.91 3.29
C ALA A 79 0.04 6.64 4.60
N ALA A 80 0.98 7.47 5.03
CA ALA A 80 0.87 8.30 6.22
C ALA A 80 1.39 9.70 5.89
N TRP A 81 0.50 10.58 5.45
CA TRP A 81 0.89 11.87 4.91
C TRP A 81 1.26 12.87 6.01
N LYS A 82 2.43 13.44 5.88
CA LYS A 82 2.95 14.51 6.75
C LYS A 82 3.22 15.74 5.88
N ASN A 83 2.24 16.62 5.75
CA ASN A 83 2.33 17.80 4.90
C ASN A 83 3.54 18.68 5.27
N GLY A 84 4.33 19.04 4.26
CA GLY A 84 5.52 19.87 4.42
C GLY A 84 6.74 19.12 4.99
N TYR A 85 6.62 17.83 5.18
CA TYR A 85 7.70 16.98 5.65
C TYR A 85 8.62 16.57 4.49
N ASN A 86 9.91 16.55 4.77
CA ASN A 86 10.90 16.07 3.81
C ASN A 86 11.73 14.97 4.50
N PRO A 87 11.47 13.68 4.18
CA PRO A 87 12.11 12.56 4.87
C PRO A 87 13.62 12.58 4.69
N THR A 88 14.31 12.16 5.75
CA THR A 88 15.75 11.89 5.72
C THR A 88 15.99 10.38 5.65
N ALA A 89 17.22 9.96 5.34
CA ALA A 89 17.57 8.55 5.25
C ALA A 89 17.37 7.76 6.57
N ASP A 90 17.38 8.46 7.71
CA ASP A 90 17.22 7.83 9.04
C ASP A 90 15.77 7.84 9.53
N ASP A 91 14.86 8.33 8.70
CA ASP A 91 13.47 8.52 9.07
C ASP A 91 12.67 7.26 8.79
N ASP A 92 12.16 6.64 9.84
CA ASP A 92 11.19 5.55 9.69
C ASP A 92 9.76 6.06 9.47
N GLY A 93 9.55 7.35 9.63
CA GLY A 93 8.42 8.18 9.18
C GLY A 93 7.06 7.81 9.67
N THR A 94 6.90 6.71 10.32
CA THR A 94 5.59 6.13 10.57
C THR A 94 5.42 5.81 12.05
N ASP A 95 4.27 6.11 12.58
CA ASP A 95 3.90 5.85 13.97
C ASP A 95 3.73 4.33 14.21
N GLY A 96 4.81 3.56 13.98
CA GLY A 96 4.88 2.13 14.26
C GLY A 96 4.67 1.20 13.07
N ILE A 97 4.40 1.70 11.86
CA ILE A 97 4.29 0.87 10.66
C ILE A 97 5.49 1.11 9.76
N LYS A 98 6.59 0.45 10.04
CA LYS A 98 7.73 0.41 9.12
C LYS A 98 7.50 -0.71 8.11
N GLY A 99 7.04 -0.30 6.91
CA GLY A 99 6.83 -1.21 5.79
C GLY A 99 8.01 -1.22 4.82
N PHE A 100 7.75 -1.76 3.63
CA PHE A 100 8.66 -1.72 2.49
C PHE A 100 8.75 -0.31 1.89
N MET A 101 7.62 0.41 1.83
CA MET A 101 7.50 1.78 1.33
C MET A 101 6.64 2.64 2.26
N TRP A 102 6.92 3.92 2.25
CA TRP A 102 6.14 4.96 2.92
C TRP A 102 5.78 6.09 1.95
N GLN A 103 4.49 6.25 1.65
CA GLN A 103 3.99 7.44 0.95
C GLN A 103 3.83 8.56 1.98
N TYR A 104 4.74 9.51 1.98
CA TYR A 104 4.80 10.55 3.01
C TYR A 104 4.02 11.82 2.65
N THR A 105 3.63 11.98 1.40
CA THR A 105 2.82 13.10 0.92
C THR A 105 2.11 12.76 -0.38
N ASP A 106 0.95 13.37 -0.58
CA ASP A 106 0.20 13.43 -1.83
C ASP A 106 0.40 14.78 -2.57
N LYS A 107 1.34 15.62 -2.10
CA LYS A 107 1.53 17.02 -2.54
C LYS A 107 2.98 17.41 -2.76
N ALA A 108 3.81 16.49 -3.22
CA ALA A 108 5.15 16.84 -3.67
C ALA A 108 5.08 17.67 -4.94
N ILE A 109 5.76 18.81 -4.95
CA ILE A 109 5.75 19.72 -6.11
C ILE A 109 6.90 19.38 -7.05
N ILE A 110 6.55 19.04 -8.29
CA ILE A 110 7.52 18.85 -9.38
C ILE A 110 7.08 19.77 -10.53
N GLY A 111 7.85 20.83 -10.75
CA GLY A 111 7.47 21.90 -11.68
C GLY A 111 6.26 22.68 -11.15
N ASP A 112 5.11 22.56 -11.79
CA ASP A 112 3.84 23.22 -11.46
C ASP A 112 2.73 22.24 -11.05
N LYS A 113 3.08 20.97 -10.78
CA LYS A 113 2.12 19.90 -10.48
C LYS A 113 2.41 19.24 -9.14
N GLU A 114 1.33 18.75 -8.52
CA GLU A 114 1.38 17.94 -7.33
C GLU A 114 1.46 16.46 -7.70
N PHE A 115 2.25 15.70 -6.94
CA PHE A 115 2.45 14.25 -7.07
C PHE A 115 2.53 13.60 -5.70
N ASP A 116 2.22 12.32 -5.66
CA ASP A 116 2.60 11.47 -4.54
C ASP A 116 4.11 11.33 -4.49
N ALA A 117 4.64 11.22 -3.27
CA ALA A 117 6.06 10.94 -3.09
C ALA A 117 6.27 9.92 -1.97
N ASP A 118 7.24 9.04 -2.21
CA ASP A 118 7.48 7.85 -1.44
C ASP A 118 8.94 7.71 -1.00
N VAL A 119 9.14 6.99 0.09
CA VAL A 119 10.43 6.47 0.53
C VAL A 119 10.39 4.95 0.46
N ILE A 120 11.40 4.34 -0.18
CA ILE A 120 11.61 2.90 -0.18
C ILE A 120 12.68 2.60 0.86
N TYR A 121 12.43 1.63 1.73
CA TYR A 121 13.39 1.16 2.71
C TYR A 121 14.09 -0.10 2.18
N GLU A 122 15.42 -0.07 2.17
CA GLU A 122 16.25 -1.23 1.83
C GLU A 122 16.43 -2.19 3.02
#